data_5045b5fcdb2d342f1300a2a115e20356
#
_entry.id   5045b5fcdb2d342f1300a2a115e20356
#
_cell.length_a   1.000
_cell.length_b   1.000
_cell.length_c   1.000
_cell.angle_alpha   90.00
_cell.angle_beta   90.00
_cell.angle_gamma   90.00
#
_symmetry.space_group_name_H-M   'P 1'
#
loop_
_entity.id
_entity.type
_entity.pdbx_description
1 polymer ?
#
loop_
_entity_poly.entity_id
_entity_poly.type
_entity_poly.pdbx_seq_one_letter_code
_entity_poly.pdbx_strand_id
1 'polypeptide(L)'
;MKKIITLLGSTGSIGTQTLDVVRMHGLEVYALAAYHNVSLLEQQVREFHPKKVCIFDESCYPALRDALSDLSVEILTGMDGLCELASDTHANLVLNSVVGMVGLQPTLAAIAAGIDVALANKETLVAGGELVMKAAAEKDVAILPVDSEHSAIFQCLQGNAHNPVKEILLTASGGPFYGYTREQLQTVTAADALKHPNWNMGNKVTIDSATMMNKGLECLEAKWLFDLQPEQITVLVHRQSVMHSGVMYADNSVIAQLGVPDMRLPIQYAILYPERKPCPVAPLSLTQYATLTFAEPEEQTFRCLALAKKAMQDGGLLPCVMNGANEIAVQAFLQGKIGFLEIADYVETAMRTVETPELHTCADVLKTDQKARELVQNLIQK
;
A
#
# COMPACT_ATOMS: atom_id res chain seq x y z
N MET A 1 -0.08 -1.51 26.71
CA MET A 1 0.02 -2.99 26.53
C MET A 1 1.25 -3.31 25.68
N LYS A 2 1.88 -4.48 25.86
CA LYS A 2 2.93 -4.96 24.96
C LYS A 2 2.32 -5.22 23.59
N LYS A 3 2.94 -4.73 22.51
CA LYS A 3 2.49 -5.03 21.14
C LYS A 3 2.94 -6.42 20.76
N ILE A 4 2.00 -7.25 20.32
CA ILE A 4 2.18 -8.61 19.81
C ILE A 4 1.66 -8.59 18.37
N ILE A 5 2.51 -8.95 17.42
CA ILE A 5 2.30 -8.65 16.00
C ILE A 5 2.07 -9.93 15.21
N THR A 6 1.04 -9.95 14.36
CA THR A 6 0.94 -10.82 13.21
C THR A 6 1.39 -10.04 11.96
N LEU A 7 2.40 -10.55 11.24
CA LEU A 7 2.96 -9.89 10.06
C LEU A 7 2.62 -10.67 8.79
N LEU A 8 1.77 -10.12 7.97
CA LEU A 8 1.42 -10.66 6.66
C LEU A 8 2.33 -10.05 5.59
N GLY A 9 3.05 -10.89 4.83
CA GLY A 9 4.02 -10.47 3.83
C GLY A 9 5.43 -10.23 4.40
N SER A 10 5.87 -11.03 5.37
CA SER A 10 7.11 -10.85 6.14
C SER A 10 8.38 -10.85 5.29
N THR A 11 8.38 -11.53 4.14
CA THR A 11 9.54 -11.64 3.25
C THR A 11 9.62 -10.53 2.18
N GLY A 12 8.61 -9.65 2.12
CA GLY A 12 8.60 -8.49 1.24
C GLY A 12 9.42 -7.30 1.78
N SER A 13 9.52 -6.23 0.99
CA SER A 13 10.27 -5.02 1.36
C SER A 13 9.76 -4.40 2.67
N ILE A 14 8.45 -4.25 2.84
CA ILE A 14 7.86 -3.72 4.07
C ILE A 14 8.01 -4.72 5.22
N GLY A 15 7.79 -6.01 4.94
CA GLY A 15 7.89 -7.06 5.97
C GLY A 15 9.28 -7.16 6.59
N THR A 16 10.35 -7.14 5.79
CA THR A 16 11.73 -7.17 6.29
C THR A 16 12.07 -5.93 7.11
N GLN A 17 11.65 -4.74 6.67
CA GLN A 17 11.84 -3.49 7.42
C GLN A 17 10.97 -3.46 8.70
N THR A 18 9.82 -4.12 8.70
CA THR A 18 9.01 -4.33 9.92
C THR A 18 9.79 -5.17 10.94
N LEU A 19 10.43 -6.23 10.50
CA LEU A 19 11.24 -7.07 11.39
C LEU A 19 12.50 -6.34 11.91
N ASP A 20 13.06 -5.36 11.19
CA ASP A 20 14.10 -4.48 11.72
C ASP A 20 13.58 -3.65 12.91
N VAL A 21 12.37 -3.09 12.78
CA VAL A 21 11.71 -2.34 13.87
C VAL A 21 11.38 -3.25 15.05
N VAL A 22 10.85 -4.43 14.78
CA VAL A 22 10.56 -5.45 15.81
C VAL A 22 11.80 -5.81 16.59
N ARG A 23 12.92 -6.06 15.90
CA ARG A 23 14.23 -6.40 16.50
C ARG A 23 14.75 -5.27 17.38
N MET A 24 14.68 -4.03 16.88
CA MET A 24 15.15 -2.85 17.63
C MET A 24 14.40 -2.64 18.93
N HIS A 25 13.10 -2.89 18.95
CA HIS A 25 12.26 -2.64 20.12
C HIS A 25 11.95 -3.87 20.97
N GLY A 26 12.48 -5.06 20.60
CA GLY A 26 12.22 -6.32 21.29
C GLY A 26 10.73 -6.66 21.34
N LEU A 27 10.00 -6.40 20.25
CA LEU A 27 8.57 -6.70 20.13
C LEU A 27 8.36 -8.20 19.90
N GLU A 28 7.18 -8.68 20.21
CA GLU A 28 6.81 -10.07 20.02
C GLU A 28 6.14 -10.27 18.65
N VAL A 29 6.62 -11.27 17.90
CA VAL A 29 5.99 -11.73 16.67
C VAL A 29 5.20 -13.00 16.97
N TYR A 30 3.89 -12.95 16.86
CA TYR A 30 3.03 -14.11 17.08
C TYR A 30 2.96 -15.00 15.84
N ALA A 31 2.78 -14.37 14.66
CA ALA A 31 2.68 -15.09 13.41
C ALA A 31 3.36 -14.36 12.24
N LEU A 32 3.84 -15.14 11.28
CA LEU A 32 4.46 -14.66 10.03
C LEU A 32 3.76 -15.28 8.83
N ALA A 33 3.57 -14.48 7.76
CA ALA A 33 3.12 -15.02 6.48
C ALA A 33 4.00 -14.56 5.32
N ALA A 34 4.24 -15.44 4.36
CA ALA A 34 4.95 -15.16 3.12
C ALA A 34 4.21 -15.74 1.92
N TYR A 35 4.50 -15.23 0.70
CA TYR A 35 3.92 -15.77 -0.52
C TYR A 35 4.54 -17.15 -0.88
N HIS A 36 5.82 -17.18 -1.28
CA HIS A 36 6.52 -18.39 -1.72
C HIS A 36 7.98 -18.50 -1.24
N ASN A 37 8.50 -17.49 -0.53
CA ASN A 37 9.92 -17.46 -0.14
C ASN A 37 10.16 -18.27 1.13
N VAL A 38 10.26 -19.61 0.96
CA VAL A 38 10.47 -20.57 2.05
C VAL A 38 11.77 -20.28 2.81
N SER A 39 12.88 -20.04 2.10
CA SER A 39 14.19 -19.87 2.73
C SER A 39 14.27 -18.67 3.67
N LEU A 40 13.72 -17.51 3.24
CA LEU A 40 13.70 -16.33 4.09
C LEU A 40 12.69 -16.47 5.22
N LEU A 41 11.53 -17.09 4.96
CA LEU A 41 10.54 -17.36 6.00
C LEU A 41 11.10 -18.27 7.09
N GLU A 42 11.84 -19.35 6.73
CA GLU A 42 12.52 -20.22 7.68
C GLU A 42 13.50 -19.44 8.57
N GLN A 43 14.34 -18.58 7.99
CA GLN A 43 15.27 -17.73 8.75
C GLN A 43 14.52 -16.84 9.76
N GLN A 44 13.41 -16.21 9.32
CA GLN A 44 12.57 -15.37 10.18
C GLN A 44 11.92 -16.19 11.30
N VAL A 45 11.45 -17.40 11.02
CA VAL A 45 10.88 -18.31 12.03
C VAL A 45 11.92 -18.67 13.09
N ARG A 46 13.14 -19.00 12.67
CA ARG A 46 14.23 -19.35 13.59
C ARG A 46 14.69 -18.18 14.44
N GLU A 47 14.58 -16.94 13.94
CA GLU A 47 14.95 -15.74 14.67
C GLU A 47 13.86 -15.26 15.64
N PHE A 48 12.60 -15.19 15.17
CA PHE A 48 11.51 -14.55 15.92
C PHE A 48 10.64 -15.54 16.69
N HIS A 49 10.79 -16.85 16.46
CA HIS A 49 10.07 -17.92 17.15
C HIS A 49 8.54 -17.74 17.19
N PRO A 50 7.89 -17.44 16.05
CA PRO A 50 6.43 -17.29 16.00
C PRO A 50 5.72 -18.61 16.38
N LYS A 51 4.45 -18.50 16.78
CA LYS A 51 3.62 -19.69 17.07
C LYS A 51 3.01 -20.29 15.83
N LYS A 52 2.70 -19.44 14.83
CA LYS A 52 2.09 -19.84 13.56
C LYS A 52 2.82 -19.20 12.38
N VAL A 53 2.82 -19.90 11.26
CA VAL A 53 3.28 -19.37 9.98
C VAL A 53 2.29 -19.73 8.86
N CYS A 54 2.21 -18.90 7.83
CA CYS A 54 1.46 -19.19 6.63
C CYS A 54 2.33 -19.03 5.38
N ILE A 55 2.30 -20.03 4.51
CA ILE A 55 2.83 -19.92 3.15
C ILE A 55 1.65 -19.86 2.18
N PHE A 56 1.50 -18.73 1.46
CA PHE A 56 0.33 -18.52 0.62
C PHE A 56 0.30 -19.46 -0.59
N ASP A 57 1.45 -19.67 -1.23
CA ASP A 57 1.60 -20.66 -2.30
C ASP A 57 1.64 -22.07 -1.71
N GLU A 58 0.52 -22.78 -1.81
CA GLU A 58 0.36 -24.12 -1.25
C GLU A 58 1.38 -25.14 -1.82
N SER A 59 1.90 -24.91 -3.02
CA SER A 59 2.93 -25.76 -3.61
C SER A 59 4.23 -25.73 -2.82
N CYS A 60 4.47 -24.69 -2.03
CA CYS A 60 5.64 -24.52 -1.16
C CYS A 60 5.49 -25.18 0.22
N TYR A 61 4.30 -25.68 0.57
CA TYR A 61 4.03 -26.28 1.89
C TYR A 61 4.97 -27.44 2.23
N PRO A 62 5.21 -28.44 1.34
CA PRO A 62 6.10 -29.54 1.68
C PRO A 62 7.53 -29.09 2.02
N ALA A 63 8.05 -28.13 1.25
CA ALA A 63 9.38 -27.58 1.49
C ALA A 63 9.48 -26.82 2.82
N LEU A 64 8.46 -26.02 3.15
CA LEU A 64 8.42 -25.29 4.43
C LEU A 64 8.28 -26.23 5.62
N ARG A 65 7.40 -27.24 5.53
CA ARG A 65 7.23 -28.26 6.57
C ARG A 65 8.55 -29.00 6.86
N ASP A 66 9.24 -29.40 5.81
CA ASP A 66 10.50 -30.12 5.96
C ASP A 66 11.60 -29.21 6.56
N ALA A 67 11.65 -27.94 6.15
CA ALA A 67 12.60 -26.94 6.69
C ALA A 67 12.35 -26.60 8.17
N LEU A 68 11.12 -26.69 8.65
CA LEU A 68 10.73 -26.39 10.03
C LEU A 68 10.45 -27.64 10.89
N SER A 69 10.80 -28.83 10.40
CA SER A 69 10.48 -30.11 11.07
C SER A 69 11.07 -30.28 12.47
N ASP A 70 12.11 -29.52 12.79
CA ASP A 70 12.77 -29.46 14.10
C ASP A 70 12.15 -28.43 15.07
N LEU A 71 11.15 -27.66 14.61
CA LEU A 71 10.52 -26.60 15.39
C LEU A 71 9.05 -26.91 15.68
N SER A 72 8.57 -26.45 16.84
CA SER A 72 7.13 -26.53 17.20
C SER A 72 6.44 -25.25 16.74
N VAL A 73 6.08 -25.18 15.45
CA VAL A 73 5.35 -24.08 14.84
C VAL A 73 4.22 -24.65 13.99
N GLU A 74 3.03 -24.02 14.08
CA GLU A 74 1.89 -24.39 13.24
C GLU A 74 2.04 -23.79 11.85
N ILE A 75 1.85 -24.62 10.80
CA ILE A 75 2.00 -24.20 9.40
C ILE A 75 0.65 -24.21 8.70
N LEU A 76 0.24 -23.05 8.24
CA LEU A 76 -1.00 -22.83 7.49
C LEU A 76 -0.68 -22.48 6.02
N THR A 77 -1.68 -22.56 5.15
CA THR A 77 -1.52 -22.30 3.71
C THR A 77 -2.68 -21.50 3.13
N GLY A 78 -2.44 -20.86 2.00
CA GLY A 78 -3.46 -20.23 1.19
C GLY A 78 -4.19 -19.05 1.85
N MET A 79 -5.35 -18.71 1.32
CA MET A 79 -6.16 -17.59 1.82
C MET A 79 -6.76 -17.88 3.19
N ASP A 80 -7.23 -19.10 3.40
CA ASP A 80 -7.80 -19.50 4.69
C ASP A 80 -6.75 -19.38 5.81
N GLY A 81 -5.52 -19.82 5.55
CA GLY A 81 -4.40 -19.65 6.48
C GLY A 81 -4.06 -18.19 6.76
N LEU A 82 -4.07 -17.32 5.75
CA LEU A 82 -3.88 -15.86 5.96
C LEU A 82 -4.98 -15.26 6.83
N CYS A 83 -6.23 -15.61 6.58
CA CYS A 83 -7.37 -15.11 7.35
C CYS A 83 -7.35 -15.64 8.79
N GLU A 84 -6.96 -16.91 9.00
CA GLU A 84 -6.79 -17.48 10.33
C GLU A 84 -5.70 -16.74 11.12
N LEU A 85 -4.50 -16.50 10.52
CA LEU A 85 -3.46 -15.73 11.17
C LEU A 85 -3.91 -14.31 11.52
N ALA A 86 -4.64 -13.66 10.61
CA ALA A 86 -5.08 -12.28 10.78
C ALA A 86 -6.15 -12.14 11.88
N SER A 87 -6.96 -13.18 12.12
CA SER A 87 -8.03 -13.18 13.12
C SER A 87 -7.63 -13.78 14.47
N ASP A 88 -6.37 -14.21 14.63
CA ASP A 88 -5.91 -14.81 15.89
C ASP A 88 -5.69 -13.75 16.96
N THR A 89 -6.55 -13.76 17.98
CA THR A 89 -6.61 -12.76 19.07
C THR A 89 -5.45 -12.83 20.07
N HIS A 90 -4.49 -13.73 19.90
CA HIS A 90 -3.22 -13.67 20.65
C HIS A 90 -2.34 -12.51 20.18
N ALA A 91 -2.51 -12.06 18.93
CA ALA A 91 -1.94 -10.80 18.47
C ALA A 91 -2.92 -9.64 18.73
N ASN A 92 -2.38 -8.43 18.97
CA ASN A 92 -3.16 -7.21 19.14
C ASN A 92 -2.92 -6.19 18.02
N LEU A 93 -2.09 -6.56 17.03
CA LEU A 93 -1.84 -5.78 15.83
C LEU A 93 -1.54 -6.71 14.66
N VAL A 94 -2.27 -6.55 13.57
CA VAL A 94 -1.95 -7.16 12.28
C VAL A 94 -1.26 -6.13 11.41
N LEU A 95 -0.01 -6.35 10.99
CA LEU A 95 0.61 -5.57 9.94
C LEU A 95 0.41 -6.28 8.61
N ASN A 96 -0.41 -5.66 7.74
CA ASN A 96 -0.71 -6.20 6.42
C ASN A 96 0.14 -5.53 5.34
N SER A 97 1.14 -6.26 4.84
CA SER A 97 2.06 -5.83 3.78
C SER A 97 2.09 -6.80 2.58
N VAL A 98 1.04 -7.59 2.40
CA VAL A 98 0.87 -8.36 1.17
C VAL A 98 0.58 -7.43 -0.02
N VAL A 99 0.78 -7.90 -1.23
CA VAL A 99 0.62 -7.09 -2.44
C VAL A 99 -0.72 -7.40 -3.11
N GLY A 100 -1.41 -6.36 -3.61
CA GLY A 100 -2.64 -6.49 -4.41
C GLY A 100 -3.87 -6.90 -3.60
N MET A 101 -4.87 -7.44 -4.29
CA MET A 101 -6.18 -7.77 -3.71
C MET A 101 -6.17 -8.86 -2.63
N VAL A 102 -5.07 -9.61 -2.52
CA VAL A 102 -4.89 -10.65 -1.48
C VAL A 102 -5.04 -10.07 -0.07
N GLY A 103 -4.75 -8.78 0.13
CA GLY A 103 -4.80 -8.12 1.43
C GLY A 103 -6.21 -7.85 1.98
N LEU A 104 -7.25 -7.84 1.13
CA LEU A 104 -8.61 -7.44 1.53
C LEU A 104 -9.24 -8.40 2.55
N GLN A 105 -9.25 -9.69 2.25
CA GLN A 105 -9.89 -10.70 3.10
C GLN A 105 -9.23 -10.81 4.49
N PRO A 106 -7.89 -10.92 4.62
CA PRO A 106 -7.26 -10.97 5.93
C PRO A 106 -7.40 -9.64 6.71
N THR A 107 -7.49 -8.48 6.03
CA THR A 107 -7.82 -7.22 6.72
C THR A 107 -9.21 -7.26 7.34
N LEU A 108 -10.21 -7.71 6.59
CA LEU A 108 -11.58 -7.87 7.11
C LEU A 108 -11.65 -8.91 8.23
N ALA A 109 -10.88 -10.00 8.15
CA ALA A 109 -10.78 -11.01 9.19
C ALA A 109 -10.19 -10.44 10.50
N ALA A 110 -9.14 -9.64 10.41
CA ALA A 110 -8.56 -8.94 11.57
C ALA A 110 -9.56 -7.99 12.22
N ILE A 111 -10.25 -7.17 11.42
CA ILE A 111 -11.28 -6.24 11.89
C ILE A 111 -12.44 -7.00 12.57
N ALA A 112 -12.92 -8.09 11.96
CA ALA A 112 -13.99 -8.92 12.54
C ALA A 112 -13.60 -9.49 13.91
N ALA A 113 -12.32 -9.80 14.12
CA ALA A 113 -11.76 -10.26 15.38
C ALA A 113 -11.47 -9.15 16.41
N GLY A 114 -11.66 -7.87 16.04
CA GLY A 114 -11.38 -6.73 16.91
C GLY A 114 -9.88 -6.42 17.08
N ILE A 115 -9.07 -6.72 16.06
CA ILE A 115 -7.62 -6.52 16.09
C ILE A 115 -7.26 -5.31 15.23
N ASP A 116 -6.48 -4.37 15.78
CA ASP A 116 -5.98 -3.20 15.05
C ASP A 116 -5.13 -3.61 13.84
N VAL A 117 -5.22 -2.83 12.76
CA VAL A 117 -4.49 -3.11 11.52
C VAL A 117 -3.52 -1.98 11.19
N ALA A 118 -2.22 -2.29 11.10
CA ALA A 118 -1.22 -1.46 10.46
C ALA A 118 -1.23 -1.80 8.95
N LEU A 119 -1.80 -0.92 8.14
CA LEU A 119 -2.09 -1.20 6.74
C LEU A 119 -1.04 -0.59 5.81
N ALA A 120 -0.27 -1.46 5.15
CA ALA A 120 0.65 -1.10 4.07
C ALA A 120 0.10 -1.47 2.68
N ASN A 121 -0.90 -2.35 2.62
CA ASN A 121 -1.56 -2.76 1.39
C ASN A 121 -2.63 -1.73 0.99
N LYS A 122 -2.26 -0.77 0.17
CA LYS A 122 -3.17 0.31 -0.27
C LYS A 122 -4.33 -0.20 -1.12
N GLU A 123 -4.11 -1.28 -1.87
CA GLU A 123 -5.14 -1.87 -2.75
C GLU A 123 -6.37 -2.32 -1.97
N THR A 124 -6.21 -2.68 -0.70
CA THR A 124 -7.33 -2.99 0.22
C THR A 124 -8.31 -1.81 0.34
N LEU A 125 -7.82 -0.58 0.53
CA LEU A 125 -8.68 0.61 0.62
C LEU A 125 -9.10 1.14 -0.75
N VAL A 126 -8.26 1.00 -1.76
CA VAL A 126 -8.62 1.39 -3.14
C VAL A 126 -9.83 0.61 -3.63
N ALA A 127 -9.84 -0.70 -3.45
CA ALA A 127 -10.89 -1.57 -3.98
C ALA A 127 -12.07 -1.78 -3.03
N GLY A 128 -11.84 -1.80 -1.72
CA GLY A 128 -12.83 -2.12 -0.70
C GLY A 128 -12.92 -1.10 0.43
N GLY A 129 -12.49 0.15 0.22
CA GLY A 129 -12.34 1.13 1.28
C GLY A 129 -13.61 1.42 2.08
N GLU A 130 -14.75 1.56 1.40
CA GLU A 130 -16.05 1.73 2.07
C GLU A 130 -16.37 0.55 3.00
N LEU A 131 -16.18 -0.68 2.51
CA LEU A 131 -16.43 -1.89 3.27
C LEU A 131 -15.49 -2.01 4.48
N VAL A 132 -14.21 -1.73 4.27
CA VAL A 132 -13.17 -1.85 5.30
C VAL A 132 -13.36 -0.79 6.39
N MET A 133 -13.55 0.48 6.02
CA MET A 133 -13.69 1.56 7.00
C MET A 133 -14.99 1.46 7.78
N LYS A 134 -16.08 1.05 7.13
CA LYS A 134 -17.35 0.76 7.81
C LYS A 134 -17.19 -0.37 8.83
N ALA A 135 -16.60 -1.49 8.43
CA ALA A 135 -16.36 -2.61 9.34
C ALA A 135 -15.44 -2.22 10.51
N ALA A 136 -14.40 -1.42 10.26
CA ALA A 136 -13.49 -0.93 11.30
C ALA A 136 -14.22 -0.02 12.31
N ALA A 137 -15.07 0.89 11.84
CA ALA A 137 -15.88 1.76 12.70
C ALA A 137 -16.90 0.95 13.55
N GLU A 138 -17.55 -0.06 12.98
CA GLU A 138 -18.51 -0.93 13.69
C GLU A 138 -17.84 -1.77 14.80
N LYS A 139 -16.55 -2.06 14.67
CA LYS A 139 -15.77 -2.89 15.61
C LYS A 139 -14.86 -2.08 16.52
N ASP A 140 -14.81 -0.75 16.37
CA ASP A 140 -13.88 0.14 17.08
C ASP A 140 -12.41 -0.28 16.90
N VAL A 141 -12.06 -0.67 15.67
CA VAL A 141 -10.73 -1.12 15.25
C VAL A 141 -10.00 0.02 14.56
N ALA A 142 -8.76 0.28 14.97
CA ALA A 142 -7.92 1.29 14.33
C ALA A 142 -7.27 0.75 13.04
N ILE A 143 -7.39 1.54 11.96
CA ILE A 143 -6.60 1.34 10.74
C ILE A 143 -5.46 2.35 10.75
N LEU A 144 -4.24 1.87 10.99
CA LEU A 144 -3.03 2.69 11.15
C LEU A 144 -2.24 2.70 9.82
N PRO A 145 -2.03 3.87 9.19
CA PRO A 145 -1.36 3.92 7.89
C PRO A 145 0.14 3.61 8.01
N VAL A 146 0.62 2.77 7.11
CA VAL A 146 2.05 2.44 6.94
C VAL A 146 2.63 3.12 5.70
N ASP A 147 1.83 3.41 4.67
CA ASP A 147 2.29 4.19 3.53
C ASP A 147 2.85 5.55 4.01
N SER A 148 3.99 5.98 3.45
CA SER A 148 4.74 7.13 3.96
C SER A 148 3.95 8.42 3.97
N GLU A 149 3.21 8.69 2.91
CA GLU A 149 2.38 9.88 2.76
C GLU A 149 1.21 9.89 3.74
N HIS A 150 0.54 8.76 3.88
CA HIS A 150 -0.60 8.62 4.79
C HIS A 150 -0.16 8.65 6.26
N SER A 151 0.98 8.03 6.56
CA SER A 151 1.61 8.16 7.88
C SER A 151 1.94 9.63 8.20
N ALA A 152 2.45 10.39 7.20
CA ALA A 152 2.74 11.81 7.36
C ALA A 152 1.47 12.62 7.66
N ILE A 153 0.40 12.41 6.88
CA ILE A 153 -0.91 13.05 7.11
C ILE A 153 -1.44 12.68 8.50
N PHE A 154 -1.43 11.40 8.85
CA PHE A 154 -1.85 10.93 10.17
C PHE A 154 -1.07 11.60 11.30
N GLN A 155 0.25 11.80 11.14
CA GLN A 155 1.08 12.52 12.10
C GLN A 155 0.74 14.00 12.19
N CYS A 156 0.40 14.66 11.08
CA CYS A 156 0.00 16.08 11.05
C CYS A 156 -1.37 16.31 11.72
N LEU A 157 -2.23 15.30 11.70
CA LEU A 157 -3.56 15.36 12.35
C LEU A 157 -3.50 15.19 13.87
N GLN A 158 -2.39 14.69 14.44
CA GLN A 158 -2.28 14.46 15.87
C GLN A 158 -2.39 15.75 16.66
N GLY A 159 -3.27 15.75 17.68
CA GLY A 159 -3.56 16.94 18.48
C GLY A 159 -4.52 17.96 17.83
N ASN A 160 -4.93 17.72 16.60
CA ASN A 160 -5.78 18.60 15.80
C ASN A 160 -7.15 18.00 15.42
N ALA A 161 -7.60 16.96 16.11
CA ALA A 161 -8.85 16.24 15.76
C ALA A 161 -10.12 17.10 15.74
N HIS A 162 -10.10 18.25 16.44
CA HIS A 162 -11.21 19.21 16.49
C HIS A 162 -11.08 20.35 15.48
N ASN A 163 -9.97 20.42 14.73
CA ASN A 163 -9.73 21.47 13.75
C ASN A 163 -10.15 21.01 12.35
N PRO A 164 -10.95 21.79 11.62
CA PRO A 164 -11.36 21.43 10.27
C PRO A 164 -10.16 21.36 9.31
N VAL A 165 -10.02 20.22 8.63
CA VAL A 165 -9.09 20.07 7.52
C VAL A 165 -9.68 20.75 6.30
N LYS A 166 -8.94 21.71 5.72
CA LYS A 166 -9.30 22.36 4.47
C LYS A 166 -8.94 21.46 3.30
N GLU A 167 -7.68 21.02 3.26
CA GLU A 167 -7.18 20.07 2.26
C GLU A 167 -5.93 19.34 2.76
N ILE A 168 -5.63 18.24 2.15
CA ILE A 168 -4.33 17.57 2.30
C ILE A 168 -3.45 17.84 1.09
N LEU A 169 -2.16 18.01 1.35
CA LEU A 169 -1.12 18.20 0.35
C LEU A 169 -0.36 16.87 0.21
N LEU A 170 -0.79 16.06 -0.75
CA LEU A 170 -0.25 14.73 -0.99
C LEU A 170 0.96 14.82 -1.92
N THR A 171 2.16 14.61 -1.39
CA THR A 171 3.39 14.76 -2.19
C THR A 171 3.72 13.51 -3.01
N ALA A 172 4.33 13.70 -4.16
CA ALA A 172 4.77 12.68 -5.09
C ALA A 172 6.22 12.93 -5.52
N SER A 173 7.03 11.88 -5.71
CA SER A 173 8.36 12.05 -6.33
C SER A 173 8.28 12.44 -7.80
N GLY A 174 7.16 12.21 -8.47
CA GLY A 174 6.96 12.36 -9.91
C GLY A 174 7.59 11.23 -10.74
N GLY A 175 8.14 10.20 -10.09
CA GLY A 175 8.71 9.03 -10.76
C GLY A 175 9.99 9.32 -11.57
N PRO A 176 10.51 8.31 -12.31
CA PRO A 176 11.71 8.43 -13.12
C PRO A 176 11.53 9.30 -14.35
N PHE A 177 10.31 9.48 -14.85
CA PHE A 177 10.00 10.17 -16.10
C PHE A 177 9.46 11.58 -15.92
N TYR A 178 9.66 12.18 -14.74
CA TYR A 178 9.25 13.56 -14.50
C TYR A 178 9.85 14.51 -15.55
N GLY A 179 8.99 15.29 -16.22
CA GLY A 179 9.38 16.23 -17.27
C GLY A 179 9.51 15.62 -18.67
N TYR A 180 9.26 14.31 -18.85
CA TYR A 180 9.24 13.69 -20.17
C TYR A 180 7.97 14.07 -20.93
N THR A 181 8.12 14.25 -22.25
CA THR A 181 6.97 14.41 -23.15
C THR A 181 6.37 13.05 -23.52
N ARG A 182 5.15 13.06 -24.06
CA ARG A 182 4.48 11.84 -24.52
C ARG A 182 5.30 11.10 -25.60
N GLU A 183 5.98 11.84 -26.48
CA GLU A 183 6.85 11.28 -27.53
C GLU A 183 8.03 10.53 -26.94
N GLN A 184 8.66 11.10 -25.91
CA GLN A 184 9.78 10.47 -25.21
C GLN A 184 9.36 9.17 -24.50
N LEU A 185 8.12 9.12 -24.03
CA LEU A 185 7.57 7.94 -23.33
C LEU A 185 7.21 6.78 -24.26
N GLN A 186 7.11 6.99 -25.59
CA GLN A 186 6.80 5.93 -26.55
C GLN A 186 7.85 4.81 -26.61
N THR A 187 9.09 5.15 -26.29
CA THR A 187 10.23 4.22 -26.44
C THR A 187 10.84 3.75 -25.11
N VAL A 188 10.26 4.18 -23.96
CA VAL A 188 10.79 3.77 -22.67
C VAL A 188 10.51 2.29 -22.40
N THR A 189 11.48 1.66 -21.77
CA THR A 189 11.45 0.24 -21.42
C THR A 189 11.11 0.02 -19.93
N ALA A 190 10.76 -1.22 -19.57
CA ALA A 190 10.61 -1.59 -18.17
C ALA A 190 11.90 -1.32 -17.36
N ALA A 191 13.07 -1.55 -17.96
CA ALA A 191 14.35 -1.27 -17.30
C ALA A 191 14.57 0.23 -17.00
N ASP A 192 14.03 1.13 -17.84
CA ASP A 192 14.08 2.57 -17.59
C ASP A 192 13.09 2.98 -16.51
N ALA A 193 11.89 2.43 -16.54
CA ALA A 193 10.83 2.71 -15.57
C ALA A 193 11.17 2.22 -14.15
N LEU A 194 12.00 1.18 -14.02
CA LEU A 194 12.44 0.64 -12.73
C LEU A 194 13.55 1.47 -12.03
N LYS A 195 14.06 2.53 -12.68
CA LYS A 195 15.09 3.42 -12.10
C LYS A 195 14.47 4.55 -11.28
N HIS A 196 13.87 4.20 -10.11
CA HIS A 196 13.28 5.24 -9.25
C HIS A 196 14.36 6.10 -8.59
N PRO A 197 14.21 7.47 -8.55
CA PRO A 197 15.27 8.36 -8.09
C PRO A 197 15.57 8.29 -6.59
N ASN A 198 14.58 8.03 -5.73
CA ASN A 198 14.69 8.20 -4.27
C ASN A 198 14.38 6.92 -3.47
N TRP A 199 13.56 6.03 -4.00
CA TRP A 199 13.04 4.86 -3.27
C TRP A 199 13.47 3.55 -3.91
N ASN A 200 13.81 2.57 -3.07
CA ASN A 200 13.98 1.18 -3.49
C ASN A 200 12.71 0.40 -3.16
N MET A 201 11.88 0.16 -4.16
CA MET A 201 10.55 -0.42 -4.03
C MET A 201 10.41 -1.69 -4.88
N GLY A 202 9.34 -2.45 -4.65
CA GLY A 202 8.98 -3.55 -5.53
C GLY A 202 8.65 -3.09 -6.96
N ASN A 203 8.83 -3.96 -7.94
CA ASN A 203 8.69 -3.64 -9.36
C ASN A 203 7.32 -3.01 -9.69
N LYS A 204 6.21 -3.57 -9.17
CA LYS A 204 4.85 -3.04 -9.41
C LYS A 204 4.72 -1.59 -8.94
N VAL A 205 5.10 -1.30 -7.70
CA VAL A 205 4.99 0.05 -7.12
C VAL A 205 5.91 1.03 -7.86
N THR A 206 7.07 0.58 -8.34
CA THR A 206 7.99 1.43 -9.13
C THR A 206 7.38 1.82 -10.47
N ILE A 207 6.70 0.90 -11.18
CA ILE A 207 5.97 1.23 -12.41
C ILE A 207 4.78 2.14 -12.10
N ASP A 208 4.03 1.88 -11.03
CA ASP A 208 2.94 2.76 -10.60
C ASP A 208 3.43 4.18 -10.28
N SER A 209 4.63 4.31 -9.70
CA SER A 209 5.28 5.62 -9.51
C SER A 209 5.62 6.28 -10.85
N ALA A 210 6.15 5.52 -11.80
CA ALA A 210 6.50 6.02 -13.13
C ALA A 210 5.28 6.52 -13.92
N THR A 211 4.12 5.87 -13.80
CA THR A 211 2.86 6.24 -14.45
C THR A 211 2.03 7.27 -13.67
N MET A 212 2.44 7.63 -12.45
CA MET A 212 1.67 8.38 -11.46
C MET A 212 0.41 7.64 -10.94
N MET A 213 0.21 6.36 -11.31
CA MET A 213 -0.86 5.53 -10.73
C MET A 213 -0.69 5.36 -9.22
N ASN A 214 0.54 5.20 -8.72
CA ASN A 214 0.78 5.08 -7.28
C ASN A 214 0.15 6.26 -6.52
N LYS A 215 0.34 7.48 -7.02
CA LYS A 215 -0.26 8.67 -6.40
C LYS A 215 -1.78 8.70 -6.55
N GLY A 216 -2.30 8.16 -7.65
CA GLY A 216 -3.74 7.96 -7.82
C GLY A 216 -4.34 6.99 -6.81
N LEU A 217 -3.68 5.84 -6.56
CA LEU A 217 -4.08 4.89 -5.53
C LEU A 217 -4.02 5.51 -4.13
N GLU A 218 -3.01 6.30 -3.86
CA GLU A 218 -2.85 7.02 -2.60
C GLU A 218 -3.91 8.11 -2.38
N CYS A 219 -4.41 8.78 -3.42
CA CYS A 219 -5.56 9.67 -3.30
C CYS A 219 -6.80 8.92 -2.78
N LEU A 220 -7.07 7.74 -3.32
CA LEU A 220 -8.17 6.88 -2.88
C LEU A 220 -7.99 6.38 -1.45
N GLU A 221 -6.78 5.96 -1.10
CA GLU A 221 -6.44 5.55 0.26
C GLU A 221 -6.64 6.69 1.26
N ALA A 222 -6.17 7.91 0.93
CA ALA A 222 -6.35 9.10 1.77
C ALA A 222 -7.81 9.48 1.96
N LYS A 223 -8.63 9.40 0.89
CA LYS A 223 -10.07 9.61 0.97
C LYS A 223 -10.71 8.76 2.06
N TRP A 224 -10.37 7.47 2.09
CA TRP A 224 -10.96 6.53 3.04
C TRP A 224 -10.37 6.65 4.46
N LEU A 225 -9.06 6.75 4.59
CA LEU A 225 -8.39 6.83 5.90
C LEU A 225 -8.77 8.08 6.70
N PHE A 226 -8.99 9.19 6.01
CA PHE A 226 -9.18 10.50 6.65
C PHE A 226 -10.57 11.10 6.41
N ASP A 227 -11.50 10.33 5.84
CA ASP A 227 -12.87 10.73 5.52
C ASP A 227 -12.94 12.06 4.74
N LEU A 228 -12.19 12.12 3.62
CA LEU A 228 -12.04 13.33 2.81
C LEU A 228 -12.90 13.27 1.54
N GLN A 229 -13.33 14.45 1.10
CA GLN A 229 -13.91 14.60 -0.24
C GLN A 229 -12.77 14.67 -1.28
N PRO A 230 -13.02 14.25 -2.54
CA PRO A 230 -12.01 14.31 -3.60
C PRO A 230 -11.38 15.70 -3.78
N GLU A 231 -12.14 16.77 -3.60
CA GLU A 231 -11.70 18.16 -3.73
C GLU A 231 -10.75 18.62 -2.62
N GLN A 232 -10.70 17.88 -1.52
CA GLN A 232 -9.79 18.14 -0.39
C GLN A 232 -8.43 17.48 -0.56
N ILE A 233 -8.13 16.84 -1.71
CA ILE A 233 -6.89 16.11 -1.94
C ILE A 233 -6.12 16.76 -3.09
N THR A 234 -5.09 17.54 -2.76
CA THR A 234 -4.21 18.19 -3.72
C THR A 234 -2.90 17.41 -3.84
N VAL A 235 -2.57 17.01 -5.08
CA VAL A 235 -1.30 16.33 -5.38
C VAL A 235 -0.24 17.35 -5.73
N LEU A 236 0.93 17.24 -5.08
CA LEU A 236 2.12 18.06 -5.34
C LEU A 236 3.30 17.20 -5.72
N VAL A 237 4.00 17.54 -6.79
CA VAL A 237 5.28 16.88 -7.13
C VAL A 237 6.39 17.53 -6.31
N HIS A 238 7.05 16.73 -5.47
CA HIS A 238 8.17 17.11 -4.63
C HIS A 238 9.34 16.15 -4.86
N ARG A 239 10.26 16.53 -5.75
CA ARG A 239 11.34 15.66 -6.26
C ARG A 239 12.29 15.16 -5.19
N GLN A 240 12.52 15.93 -4.14
CA GLN A 240 13.46 15.58 -3.07
C GLN A 240 12.89 14.49 -2.13
N SER A 241 11.57 14.26 -2.11
CA SER A 241 10.91 13.31 -1.22
C SER A 241 11.29 13.47 0.26
N VAL A 242 11.49 14.70 0.70
CA VAL A 242 11.82 15.07 2.09
C VAL A 242 10.57 15.44 2.88
N MET A 243 9.66 16.20 2.27
CA MET A 243 8.30 16.37 2.78
C MET A 243 7.45 15.21 2.29
N HIS A 244 6.99 14.38 3.22
CA HIS A 244 6.23 13.20 2.86
C HIS A 244 4.74 13.48 2.67
N SER A 245 4.18 14.52 3.19
CA SER A 245 2.87 15.14 2.92
C SER A 245 2.57 16.18 4.00
N GLY A 246 1.46 16.90 3.85
CA GLY A 246 1.01 17.90 4.81
C GLY A 246 -0.51 18.07 4.85
N VAL A 247 -0.97 18.78 5.85
CA VAL A 247 -2.38 19.13 6.05
C VAL A 247 -2.50 20.64 6.12
N MET A 248 -3.36 21.21 5.29
CA MET A 248 -3.78 22.61 5.37
C MET A 248 -5.08 22.70 6.18
N TYR A 249 -5.07 23.52 7.20
CA TYR A 249 -6.23 23.75 8.06
C TYR A 249 -7.08 24.93 7.58
N ALA A 250 -8.25 25.12 8.19
CA ALA A 250 -9.21 26.16 7.80
C ALA A 250 -8.64 27.59 7.91
N ASP A 251 -7.63 27.82 8.74
CA ASP A 251 -6.90 29.09 8.87
C ASP A 251 -5.80 29.29 7.81
N ASN A 252 -5.67 28.37 6.86
CA ASN A 252 -4.64 28.29 5.82
C ASN A 252 -3.23 27.96 6.34
N SER A 253 -3.05 27.63 7.61
CA SER A 253 -1.79 27.08 8.08
C SER A 253 -1.55 25.68 7.52
N VAL A 254 -0.28 25.34 7.24
CA VAL A 254 0.13 24.02 6.77
C VAL A 254 1.02 23.37 7.81
N ILE A 255 0.63 22.16 8.25
CA ILE A 255 1.48 21.28 9.04
C ILE A 255 1.95 20.16 8.13
N ALA A 256 3.26 19.93 8.09
CA ALA A 256 3.87 18.90 7.23
C ALA A 256 4.86 18.04 8.01
N GLN A 257 4.92 16.74 7.66
CA GLN A 257 5.92 15.84 8.20
C GLN A 257 7.09 15.74 7.21
N LEU A 258 8.31 15.93 7.74
CA LEU A 258 9.56 15.82 6.98
C LEU A 258 10.40 14.68 7.56
N GLY A 259 11.10 13.96 6.68
CA GLY A 259 12.00 12.87 7.05
C GLY A 259 12.85 12.42 5.87
N VAL A 260 13.83 11.57 6.14
CA VAL A 260 14.53 10.84 5.07
C VAL A 260 13.62 9.75 4.49
N PRO A 261 13.77 9.37 3.21
CA PRO A 261 12.93 8.35 2.58
C PRO A 261 13.30 6.93 3.08
N ASP A 262 12.75 6.54 4.22
CA ASP A 262 12.96 5.25 4.85
C ASP A 262 11.65 4.75 5.49
N MET A 263 11.16 3.60 5.01
CA MET A 263 9.88 3.04 5.45
C MET A 263 9.86 2.58 6.91
N ARG A 264 11.03 2.39 7.55
CA ARG A 264 11.07 2.01 8.97
C ARG A 264 10.47 3.09 9.88
N LEU A 265 10.48 4.35 9.46
CA LEU A 265 9.87 5.44 10.23
C LEU A 265 8.33 5.34 10.27
N PRO A 266 7.60 5.29 9.15
CA PRO A 266 6.15 5.11 9.18
C PRO A 266 5.73 3.74 9.72
N ILE A 267 6.47 2.66 9.44
CA ILE A 267 6.24 1.34 10.02
C ILE A 267 6.31 1.40 11.54
N GLN A 268 7.38 1.98 12.09
CA GLN A 268 7.55 2.12 13.53
C GLN A 268 6.43 2.95 14.15
N TYR A 269 6.05 4.06 13.50
CA TYR A 269 5.00 4.91 14.02
C TYR A 269 3.63 4.19 14.06
N ALA A 270 3.29 3.43 13.03
CA ALA A 270 2.07 2.62 13.01
C ALA A 270 2.07 1.55 14.11
N ILE A 271 3.21 0.87 14.34
CA ILE A 271 3.31 -0.18 15.36
C ILE A 271 3.26 0.39 16.78
N LEU A 272 3.97 1.48 17.04
CA LEU A 272 4.17 2.02 18.40
C LEU A 272 3.21 3.15 18.76
N TYR A 273 2.33 3.55 17.84
CA TYR A 273 1.38 4.64 18.08
C TYR A 273 0.67 4.49 19.43
N PRO A 274 0.53 5.59 20.21
CA PRO A 274 0.93 6.98 19.90
C PRO A 274 2.37 7.35 20.30
N GLU A 275 3.21 6.39 20.69
CA GLU A 275 4.54 6.66 21.20
C GLU A 275 5.55 6.95 20.08
N ARG A 276 6.47 7.91 20.34
CA ARG A 276 7.64 8.15 19.50
C ARG A 276 8.89 7.64 20.22
N LYS A 277 9.54 6.66 19.61
CA LYS A 277 10.78 6.04 20.13
C LYS A 277 11.94 6.22 19.17
N PRO A 278 13.19 6.01 19.58
CA PRO A 278 14.33 5.98 18.68
C PRO A 278 14.05 5.05 17.48
N CYS A 279 14.41 5.50 16.27
CA CYS A 279 14.20 4.77 15.03
C CYS A 279 15.57 4.49 14.38
N PRO A 280 15.78 3.34 13.73
CA PRO A 280 17.04 3.01 13.06
C PRO A 280 17.18 3.77 11.71
N VAL A 281 16.76 5.01 11.68
CA VAL A 281 16.75 5.89 10.51
C VAL A 281 17.66 7.09 10.78
N ALA A 282 18.42 7.50 9.77
CA ALA A 282 19.29 8.66 9.89
C ALA A 282 18.47 9.95 10.14
N PRO A 283 18.94 10.87 10.99
CA PRO A 283 18.27 12.14 11.18
C PRO A 283 18.29 12.97 9.89
N LEU A 284 17.17 13.65 9.61
CA LEU A 284 17.12 14.59 8.49
C LEU A 284 17.98 15.82 8.77
N SER A 285 18.90 16.14 7.86
CA SER A 285 19.67 17.37 7.88
C SER A 285 19.07 18.38 6.90
N LEU A 286 18.34 19.38 7.39
CA LEU A 286 17.73 20.40 6.53
C LEU A 286 18.76 21.25 5.78
N THR A 287 19.97 21.39 6.31
CA THR A 287 21.05 22.14 5.64
C THR A 287 21.58 21.44 4.39
N GLN A 288 21.37 20.12 4.26
CA GLN A 288 21.68 19.37 3.03
C GLN A 288 20.63 19.61 1.93
N TYR A 289 19.43 20.04 2.32
CA TYR A 289 18.31 20.31 1.41
C TYR A 289 18.00 21.81 1.40
N ALA A 290 18.98 22.63 1.08
CA ALA A 290 18.85 24.09 1.14
C ALA A 290 17.60 24.67 0.44
N THR A 291 17.03 23.93 -0.52
CA THR A 291 15.80 24.30 -1.25
C THR A 291 14.89 23.06 -1.37
N LEU A 292 13.63 23.21 -1.02
CA LEU A 292 12.56 22.26 -1.34
C LEU A 292 11.76 22.82 -2.51
N THR A 293 11.48 21.99 -3.52
CA THR A 293 10.75 22.38 -4.72
C THR A 293 9.42 21.66 -4.82
N PHE A 294 8.41 22.36 -5.28
CA PHE A 294 7.06 21.83 -5.48
C PHE A 294 6.57 22.25 -6.87
N ALA A 295 5.83 21.35 -7.52
CA ALA A 295 5.20 21.59 -8.81
C ALA A 295 3.84 20.89 -8.87
N GLU A 296 2.99 21.34 -9.78
CA GLU A 296 1.76 20.63 -10.11
C GLU A 296 2.07 19.34 -10.90
N PRO A 297 1.27 18.27 -10.74
CA PRO A 297 1.42 17.06 -11.55
C PRO A 297 0.97 17.31 -13.00
N GLU A 298 1.67 16.72 -13.95
CA GLU A 298 1.31 16.79 -15.37
C GLU A 298 0.40 15.59 -15.72
N GLU A 299 -0.91 15.81 -15.77
CA GLU A 299 -1.92 14.76 -15.89
C GLU A 299 -2.25 14.40 -17.35
N GLN A 300 -1.86 15.20 -18.34
CA GLN A 300 -2.13 14.91 -19.75
C GLN A 300 -1.21 13.82 -20.30
N THR A 301 0.05 13.84 -19.90
CA THR A 301 1.03 12.82 -20.23
C THR A 301 0.91 11.61 -19.30
N PHE A 302 0.77 11.84 -17.99
CA PHE A 302 0.64 10.81 -16.96
C PHE A 302 -0.83 10.56 -16.60
N ARG A 303 -1.57 10.03 -17.57
CA ARG A 303 -3.03 9.86 -17.52
C ARG A 303 -3.54 8.98 -16.38
N CYS A 304 -2.71 8.10 -15.83
CA CYS A 304 -3.12 7.21 -14.74
C CYS A 304 -3.56 7.98 -13.49
N LEU A 305 -2.96 9.15 -13.20
CA LEU A 305 -3.42 10.00 -12.09
C LEU A 305 -4.83 10.58 -12.38
N ALA A 306 -5.07 11.08 -13.59
CA ALA A 306 -6.39 11.59 -13.98
C ALA A 306 -7.47 10.50 -13.94
N LEU A 307 -7.13 9.27 -14.40
CA LEU A 307 -8.04 8.11 -14.32
C LEU A 307 -8.37 7.74 -12.87
N ALA A 308 -7.40 7.78 -11.97
CA ALA A 308 -7.62 7.50 -10.55
C ALA A 308 -8.48 8.58 -9.89
N LYS A 309 -8.25 9.86 -10.18
CA LYS A 309 -9.12 10.96 -9.72
C LYS A 309 -10.55 10.78 -10.22
N LYS A 310 -10.72 10.40 -11.49
CA LYS A 310 -12.04 10.09 -12.03
C LYS A 310 -12.69 8.91 -11.30
N ALA A 311 -11.98 7.82 -11.09
CA ALA A 311 -12.49 6.67 -10.33
C ALA A 311 -12.91 7.06 -8.90
N MET A 312 -12.13 7.93 -8.25
CA MET A 312 -12.43 8.45 -6.92
C MET A 312 -13.72 9.30 -6.88
N GLN A 313 -13.94 10.11 -7.91
CA GLN A 313 -15.16 10.95 -8.05
C GLN A 313 -16.40 10.12 -8.37
N ASP A 314 -16.29 9.20 -9.33
CA ASP A 314 -17.39 8.33 -9.74
C ASP A 314 -17.78 7.32 -8.65
N GLY A 315 -16.81 6.90 -7.83
CA GLY A 315 -17.04 6.06 -6.65
C GLY A 315 -17.44 4.61 -6.96
N GLY A 316 -18.16 3.99 -6.04
CA GLY A 316 -18.59 2.60 -6.15
C GLY A 316 -17.42 1.64 -6.31
N LEU A 317 -17.55 0.65 -7.19
CA LEU A 317 -16.48 -0.31 -7.49
C LEU A 317 -15.57 0.09 -8.67
N LEU A 318 -15.71 1.31 -9.21
CA LEU A 318 -14.85 1.78 -10.29
C LEU A 318 -13.36 1.84 -9.90
N PRO A 319 -12.99 2.24 -8.67
CA PRO A 319 -11.60 2.11 -8.19
C PRO A 319 -11.08 0.67 -8.18
N CYS A 320 -11.93 -0.31 -7.85
CA CYS A 320 -11.58 -1.73 -7.90
C CYS A 320 -11.28 -2.17 -9.34
N VAL A 321 -12.12 -1.78 -10.31
CA VAL A 321 -11.88 -2.04 -11.74
C VAL A 321 -10.56 -1.43 -12.19
N MET A 322 -10.32 -0.17 -11.86
CA MET A 322 -9.09 0.55 -12.19
C MET A 322 -7.86 -0.19 -11.65
N ASN A 323 -7.87 -0.58 -10.38
CA ASN A 323 -6.75 -1.28 -9.75
C ASN A 323 -6.49 -2.64 -10.39
N GLY A 324 -7.53 -3.47 -10.60
CA GLY A 324 -7.39 -4.79 -11.22
C GLY A 324 -6.84 -4.70 -12.65
N ALA A 325 -7.32 -3.73 -13.43
CA ALA A 325 -6.83 -3.45 -14.78
C ALA A 325 -5.36 -2.99 -14.76
N ASN A 326 -5.01 -2.09 -13.86
CA ASN A 326 -3.64 -1.58 -13.71
C ASN A 326 -2.65 -2.69 -13.37
N GLU A 327 -2.98 -3.59 -12.45
CA GLU A 327 -2.08 -4.68 -12.07
C GLU A 327 -1.74 -5.59 -13.26
N ILE A 328 -2.72 -5.91 -14.12
CA ILE A 328 -2.51 -6.73 -15.32
C ILE A 328 -1.71 -5.96 -16.37
N ALA A 329 -2.03 -4.68 -16.61
CA ALA A 329 -1.32 -3.85 -17.59
C ALA A 329 0.15 -3.63 -17.16
N VAL A 330 0.40 -3.36 -15.88
CA VAL A 330 1.77 -3.23 -15.33
C VAL A 330 2.55 -4.53 -15.46
N GLN A 331 1.93 -5.68 -15.19
CA GLN A 331 2.57 -6.98 -15.38
C GLN A 331 2.92 -7.23 -16.85
N ALA A 332 2.03 -6.88 -17.77
CA ALA A 332 2.27 -7.03 -19.21
C ALA A 332 3.40 -6.10 -19.70
N PHE A 333 3.46 -4.87 -19.20
CA PHE A 333 4.56 -3.95 -19.50
C PHE A 333 5.90 -4.49 -18.98
N LEU A 334 5.95 -5.00 -17.75
CA LEU A 334 7.15 -5.63 -17.18
C LEU A 334 7.63 -6.84 -18.00
N GLN A 335 6.71 -7.54 -18.67
CA GLN A 335 7.00 -8.66 -19.55
C GLN A 335 7.31 -8.23 -21.00
N GLY A 336 7.29 -6.93 -21.30
CA GLY A 336 7.53 -6.39 -22.64
C GLY A 336 6.43 -6.68 -23.66
N LYS A 337 5.22 -7.01 -23.21
CA LYS A 337 4.06 -7.32 -24.09
C LYS A 337 3.31 -6.08 -24.55
N ILE A 338 3.40 -4.99 -23.79
CA ILE A 338 2.78 -3.69 -24.11
C ILE A 338 3.76 -2.57 -23.85
N GLY A 339 3.52 -1.40 -24.47
CA GLY A 339 4.27 -0.16 -24.24
C GLY A 339 3.82 0.57 -22.98
N PHE A 340 4.65 1.49 -22.49
CA PHE A 340 4.40 2.25 -21.27
C PHE A 340 3.09 3.05 -21.30
N LEU A 341 2.82 3.73 -22.41
CA LEU A 341 1.62 4.55 -22.57
C LEU A 341 0.32 3.71 -22.66
N GLU A 342 0.43 2.46 -23.12
CA GLU A 342 -0.71 1.55 -23.25
C GLU A 342 -1.26 1.13 -21.88
N ILE A 343 -0.48 1.23 -20.79
CA ILE A 343 -0.98 0.95 -19.43
C ILE A 343 -2.23 1.77 -19.16
N ALA A 344 -2.19 3.09 -19.39
CA ALA A 344 -3.33 3.97 -19.17
C ALA A 344 -4.50 3.65 -20.12
N ASP A 345 -4.23 3.24 -21.36
CA ASP A 345 -5.25 2.89 -22.35
C ASP A 345 -6.05 1.64 -21.94
N TYR A 346 -5.37 0.61 -21.44
CA TYR A 346 -6.02 -0.61 -20.92
C TYR A 346 -6.84 -0.32 -19.66
N VAL A 347 -6.30 0.50 -18.75
CA VAL A 347 -7.02 0.91 -17.53
C VAL A 347 -8.29 1.68 -17.90
N GLU A 348 -8.19 2.67 -18.79
CA GLU A 348 -9.36 3.45 -19.23
C GLU A 348 -10.41 2.56 -19.92
N THR A 349 -9.96 1.63 -20.77
CA THR A 349 -10.84 0.68 -21.45
C THR A 349 -11.60 -0.18 -20.44
N ALA A 350 -10.94 -0.70 -19.42
CA ALA A 350 -11.57 -1.49 -18.38
C ALA A 350 -12.60 -0.66 -17.59
N MET A 351 -12.24 0.56 -17.17
CA MET A 351 -13.14 1.48 -16.46
C MET A 351 -14.42 1.82 -17.24
N ARG A 352 -14.35 1.83 -18.58
CA ARG A 352 -15.51 2.09 -19.43
C ARG A 352 -16.35 0.85 -19.71
N THR A 353 -15.79 -0.34 -19.62
CA THR A 353 -16.39 -1.59 -20.13
C THR A 353 -16.94 -2.46 -19.01
N VAL A 354 -16.27 -2.49 -17.84
CA VAL A 354 -16.68 -3.37 -16.74
C VAL A 354 -17.86 -2.74 -16.00
N GLU A 355 -19.00 -3.45 -16.04
CA GLU A 355 -20.16 -3.08 -15.24
C GLU A 355 -19.94 -3.44 -13.77
N THR A 356 -20.23 -2.48 -12.88
CA THR A 356 -20.11 -2.64 -11.44
C THR A 356 -21.48 -2.76 -10.78
N PRO A 357 -21.64 -3.65 -9.78
CA PRO A 357 -22.87 -3.71 -8.99
C PRO A 357 -23.03 -2.47 -8.08
N GLU A 358 -24.27 -2.16 -7.69
CA GLU A 358 -24.53 -1.09 -6.73
C GLU A 358 -24.19 -1.46 -5.30
N LEU A 359 -24.38 -2.73 -4.94
CA LEU A 359 -24.13 -3.22 -3.58
C LEU A 359 -22.72 -3.79 -3.47
N HIS A 360 -22.04 -3.45 -2.37
CA HIS A 360 -20.64 -3.75 -2.17
C HIS A 360 -20.44 -4.72 -0.99
N THR A 361 -20.32 -5.99 -1.34
CA THR A 361 -19.82 -7.03 -0.43
C THR A 361 -18.37 -7.38 -0.80
N CYS A 362 -17.65 -8.06 0.08
CA CYS A 362 -16.32 -8.57 -0.23
C CYS A 362 -16.33 -9.46 -1.50
N ALA A 363 -17.37 -10.27 -1.67
CA ALA A 363 -17.54 -11.12 -2.86
C ALA A 363 -17.73 -10.31 -4.13
N ASP A 364 -18.48 -9.19 -4.08
CA ASP A 364 -18.68 -8.31 -5.23
C ASP A 364 -17.36 -7.60 -5.61
N VAL A 365 -16.58 -7.17 -4.62
CA VAL A 365 -15.25 -6.57 -4.86
C VAL A 365 -14.34 -7.58 -5.58
N LEU A 366 -14.21 -8.80 -5.05
CA LEU A 366 -13.37 -9.85 -5.64
C LEU A 366 -13.81 -10.23 -7.05
N LYS A 367 -15.12 -10.35 -7.28
CA LYS A 367 -15.69 -10.66 -8.59
C LYS A 367 -15.46 -9.52 -9.60
N THR A 368 -15.52 -8.27 -9.15
CA THR A 368 -15.28 -7.10 -9.98
C THR A 368 -13.81 -6.99 -10.35
N ASP A 369 -12.90 -7.20 -9.41
CA ASP A 369 -11.46 -7.28 -9.66
C ASP A 369 -11.13 -8.36 -10.70
N GLN A 370 -11.70 -9.56 -10.53
CA GLN A 370 -11.50 -10.67 -11.47
C GLN A 370 -11.97 -10.31 -12.88
N LYS A 371 -13.17 -9.71 -13.05
CA LYS A 371 -13.69 -9.27 -14.35
C LYS A 371 -12.77 -8.25 -15.03
N ALA A 372 -12.25 -7.28 -14.26
CA ALA A 372 -11.34 -6.29 -14.79
C ALA A 372 -10.02 -6.92 -15.27
N ARG A 373 -9.46 -7.85 -14.50
CA ARG A 373 -8.25 -8.61 -14.85
C ARG A 373 -8.45 -9.44 -16.12
N GLU A 374 -9.52 -10.23 -16.18
CA GLU A 374 -9.84 -11.07 -17.34
C GLU A 374 -10.04 -10.24 -18.62
N LEU A 375 -10.73 -9.09 -18.51
CA LEU A 375 -10.90 -8.19 -19.65
C LEU A 375 -9.55 -7.73 -20.21
N VAL A 376 -8.67 -7.20 -19.35
CA VAL A 376 -7.37 -6.68 -19.79
C VAL A 376 -6.48 -7.80 -20.32
N GLN A 377 -6.46 -8.98 -19.68
CA GLN A 377 -5.72 -10.14 -20.18
C GLN A 377 -6.17 -10.54 -21.59
N ASN A 378 -7.49 -10.57 -21.84
CA ASN A 378 -8.05 -10.89 -23.14
C ASN A 378 -7.74 -9.83 -24.21
N LEU A 379 -7.65 -8.55 -23.82
CA LEU A 379 -7.28 -7.47 -24.75
C LEU A 379 -5.80 -7.54 -25.15
N ILE A 380 -4.91 -7.87 -24.23
CA ILE A 380 -3.46 -7.99 -24.49
C ILE A 380 -3.12 -9.22 -25.34
N GLN A 381 -3.94 -10.27 -25.32
CA GLN A 381 -3.72 -11.49 -26.10
C GLN A 381 -4.16 -11.39 -27.57
N LYS A 382 -4.95 -10.38 -27.91
CA LYS A 382 -5.43 -10.09 -29.29
C LYS A 382 -4.43 -9.29 -30.09
#